data_74faae9c0c468791dd09001c268c2d6f
#
_entry.id   74faae9c0c468791dd09001c268c2d6f
#
_cell.length_a   1.000
_cell.length_b   1.000
_cell.length_c   1.000
_cell.angle_alpha   90.00
_cell.angle_beta   90.00
_cell.angle_gamma   90.00
#
_symmetry.space_group_name_H-M   'P 1'
#
loop_
_entity.id
_entity.type
_entity.pdbx_description
1 polymer ?
#
loop_
_entity_poly.entity_id
_entity_poly.type
_entity_poly.pdbx_seq_one_letter_code
_entity_poly.pdbx_strand_id
1 'polypeptide(L)'
;MSGLREVAARHGGRIVPIGILPTLRKSDFGSHSITDRRRYHALVAQLIQRRGGQFRIDINGEDPLQLDMEDITLEGANTSFQVHLRVNPEDYADTFNAIQLMTPLAVALAANSPTLFGHSLWHETRIPLFKQSIDTRRVDRYTWNEPARVSFGQGWARRGAGELFREVVRIYPPLLPICAPRSPAQEKAAGQTPSLAELRLHQSTVWLWNRPIYDDADGGMLRIEMRALPAGPTAVDMVANAALLIGLACGIRGQLTELLPALPFNMAEYNFYRAAQHGLGARVVWPEPGQSGYREQAICDVIERMLPVAFAGLAALGISGEESSRYLGVIETRLARRRSGAIWQQQKLAQLKKNMPLEAALHQLLEEFISHSAANTPVAEWPL
;
A
#
# COMPACT_ATOMS: atom_id res chain seq x y z
N MET A 1 -4.21 -13.82 -14.28
CA MET A 1 -3.49 -12.84 -15.12
C MET A 1 -3.54 -13.17 -16.61
N SER A 2 -3.33 -14.43 -17.05
CA SER A 2 -3.39 -14.80 -18.50
C SER A 2 -4.71 -14.38 -19.15
N GLY A 3 -5.85 -14.76 -18.61
CA GLY A 3 -7.16 -14.40 -19.17
C GLY A 3 -7.41 -12.89 -19.26
N LEU A 4 -6.92 -12.10 -18.27
CA LEU A 4 -7.02 -10.62 -18.35
C LEU A 4 -6.16 -10.07 -19.49
N ARG A 5 -4.95 -10.62 -19.70
CA ARG A 5 -4.08 -10.19 -20.80
C ARG A 5 -4.70 -10.51 -22.17
N GLU A 6 -5.34 -11.67 -22.32
CA GLU A 6 -6.05 -12.03 -23.55
C GLU A 6 -7.21 -11.06 -23.86
N VAL A 7 -8.00 -10.72 -22.84
CA VAL A 7 -9.08 -9.73 -23.00
C VAL A 7 -8.50 -8.38 -23.39
N ALA A 8 -7.48 -7.88 -22.70
CA ALA A 8 -6.85 -6.61 -23.03
C ALA A 8 -6.31 -6.59 -24.48
N ALA A 9 -5.65 -7.67 -24.90
CA ALA A 9 -5.09 -7.78 -26.26
C ALA A 9 -6.18 -7.67 -27.35
N ARG A 10 -7.37 -8.24 -27.12
CA ARG A 10 -8.52 -8.11 -28.05
C ARG A 10 -8.99 -6.66 -28.24
N HIS A 11 -8.68 -5.79 -27.26
CA HIS A 11 -8.99 -4.36 -27.30
C HIS A 11 -7.76 -3.49 -27.62
N GLY A 12 -6.66 -4.07 -28.11
CA GLY A 12 -5.43 -3.36 -28.44
C GLY A 12 -4.65 -2.87 -27.23
N GLY A 13 -5.00 -3.35 -26.01
CA GLY A 13 -4.35 -2.95 -24.75
C GLY A 13 -3.42 -4.01 -24.20
N ARG A 14 -2.60 -3.63 -23.19
CA ARG A 14 -1.73 -4.52 -22.43
C ARG A 14 -1.92 -4.32 -20.92
N ILE A 15 -1.89 -5.40 -20.15
CA ILE A 15 -1.95 -5.34 -18.68
C ILE A 15 -0.56 -5.47 -18.11
N VAL A 16 -0.12 -4.44 -17.38
CA VAL A 16 1.19 -4.35 -16.75
C VAL A 16 1.02 -4.17 -15.24
N PRO A 17 1.38 -5.17 -14.43
CA PRO A 17 1.36 -5.03 -12.97
C PRO A 17 2.60 -4.26 -12.50
N ILE A 18 2.49 -2.95 -12.40
CA ILE A 18 3.55 -2.03 -11.98
C ILE A 18 2.96 -0.96 -11.05
N GLY A 19 3.72 -0.48 -10.07
CA GLY A 19 3.22 0.48 -9.09
C GLY A 19 2.93 1.85 -9.69
N ILE A 20 3.87 2.40 -10.48
CA ILE A 20 3.71 3.61 -11.29
C ILE A 20 4.26 3.30 -12.68
N LEU A 21 3.52 3.63 -13.73
CA LEU A 21 3.98 3.45 -15.09
C LEU A 21 5.11 4.44 -15.40
N PRO A 22 6.31 3.98 -15.79
CA PRO A 22 7.48 4.86 -15.92
C PRO A 22 7.39 5.87 -17.05
N THR A 23 6.54 5.62 -18.05
CA THR A 23 6.35 6.48 -19.23
C THR A 23 5.27 7.56 -19.05
N LEU A 24 4.66 7.68 -17.85
CA LEU A 24 3.67 8.72 -17.56
C LEU A 24 4.26 10.12 -17.73
N ARG A 25 3.42 11.03 -18.24
CA ARG A 25 3.70 12.46 -18.38
C ARG A 25 2.67 13.27 -17.61
N LYS A 26 3.02 14.48 -17.18
CA LYS A 26 2.07 15.38 -16.50
C LYS A 26 0.82 15.65 -17.35
N SER A 27 0.95 15.71 -18.67
CA SER A 27 -0.16 15.90 -19.63
C SER A 27 -1.19 14.76 -19.65
N ASP A 28 -0.87 13.59 -19.10
CA ASP A 28 -1.80 12.44 -19.06
C ASP A 28 -2.85 12.60 -17.95
N PHE A 29 -2.69 13.61 -17.10
CA PHE A 29 -3.55 13.89 -15.95
C PHE A 29 -4.34 15.18 -16.14
N GLY A 30 -5.55 15.19 -15.62
CA GLY A 30 -6.49 16.30 -15.72
C GLY A 30 -7.94 15.80 -15.77
N SER A 31 -8.90 16.70 -15.91
CA SER A 31 -10.33 16.36 -15.92
C SER A 31 -10.72 15.30 -16.97
N HIS A 32 -9.98 15.21 -18.08
CA HIS A 32 -10.17 14.22 -19.14
C HIS A 32 -9.83 12.78 -18.73
N SER A 33 -9.03 12.59 -17.69
CA SER A 33 -8.62 11.27 -17.19
C SER A 33 -9.52 10.72 -16.07
N ILE A 34 -10.51 11.49 -15.62
CA ILE A 34 -11.45 11.07 -14.57
C ILE A 34 -12.50 10.13 -15.19
N THR A 35 -12.70 8.96 -14.57
CA THR A 35 -13.80 8.07 -14.94
C THR A 35 -15.13 8.81 -14.76
N ASP A 36 -15.96 8.86 -15.81
CA ASP A 36 -17.24 9.56 -15.80
C ASP A 36 -18.29 8.83 -14.93
N ARG A 37 -18.20 9.08 -13.63
CA ARG A 37 -19.17 8.63 -12.62
C ARG A 37 -19.48 9.76 -11.64
N ARG A 38 -20.77 9.99 -11.38
CA ARG A 38 -21.25 11.04 -10.45
C ARG A 38 -20.51 11.06 -9.12
N ARG A 39 -20.22 9.87 -8.55
CA ARG A 39 -19.49 9.75 -7.29
C ARG A 39 -18.07 10.32 -7.37
N TYR A 40 -17.35 10.06 -8.46
CA TYR A 40 -15.96 10.55 -8.62
C TYR A 40 -15.96 12.06 -8.82
N HIS A 41 -16.85 12.60 -9.65
CA HIS A 41 -16.98 14.05 -9.80
C HIS A 41 -17.34 14.75 -8.49
N ALA A 42 -18.27 14.21 -7.71
CA ALA A 42 -18.63 14.75 -6.40
C ALA A 42 -17.43 14.70 -5.41
N LEU A 43 -16.70 13.59 -5.37
CA LEU A 43 -15.53 13.44 -4.50
C LEU A 43 -14.41 14.42 -4.87
N VAL A 44 -14.08 14.52 -6.15
CA VAL A 44 -13.08 15.47 -6.68
C VAL A 44 -13.46 16.91 -6.32
N ALA A 45 -14.70 17.31 -6.55
CA ALA A 45 -15.20 18.66 -6.24
C ALA A 45 -15.06 18.98 -4.74
N GLN A 46 -15.40 18.03 -3.85
CA GLN A 46 -15.28 18.21 -2.41
C GLN A 46 -13.82 18.32 -1.95
N LEU A 47 -12.91 17.51 -2.51
CA LEU A 47 -11.49 17.57 -2.17
C LEU A 47 -10.86 18.89 -2.63
N ILE A 48 -11.16 19.36 -3.85
CA ILE A 48 -10.70 20.65 -4.37
C ILE A 48 -11.25 21.81 -3.52
N GLN A 49 -12.54 21.79 -3.20
CA GLN A 49 -13.17 22.81 -2.35
C GLN A 49 -12.50 22.90 -0.96
N ARG A 50 -12.24 21.74 -0.33
CA ARG A 50 -11.56 21.69 0.96
C ARG A 50 -10.12 22.17 0.90
N ARG A 51 -9.39 21.80 -0.15
CA ARG A 51 -8.02 22.27 -0.37
C ARG A 51 -7.98 23.78 -0.55
N GLY A 52 -8.90 24.31 -1.36
CA GLY A 52 -9.00 25.74 -1.67
C GLY A 52 -7.73 26.31 -2.31
N GLY A 53 -7.03 25.51 -3.11
CA GLY A 53 -5.80 25.81 -3.80
C GLY A 53 -5.23 24.56 -4.46
N GLN A 54 -4.03 24.66 -5.02
CA GLN A 54 -3.36 23.57 -5.70
C GLN A 54 -2.90 22.48 -4.72
N PHE A 55 -2.84 21.23 -5.21
CA PHE A 55 -2.24 20.12 -4.49
C PHE A 55 -0.75 20.11 -4.79
N ARG A 56 0.05 20.32 -3.74
CA ARG A 56 1.51 20.37 -3.88
C ARG A 56 2.09 18.97 -3.73
N ILE A 57 2.84 18.57 -4.74
CA ILE A 57 3.65 17.36 -4.77
C ILE A 57 5.11 17.80 -4.55
N ASP A 58 5.73 17.27 -3.50
CA ASP A 58 7.12 17.58 -3.13
C ASP A 58 7.74 16.28 -2.61
N ILE A 59 8.37 15.54 -3.51
CA ILE A 59 8.95 14.23 -3.21
C ILE A 59 10.45 14.31 -3.46
N ASN A 60 11.23 14.12 -2.39
CA ASN A 60 12.67 14.00 -2.48
C ASN A 60 13.08 12.65 -3.08
N GLY A 61 14.31 12.58 -3.57
CA GLY A 61 14.86 11.38 -4.19
C GLY A 61 16.23 11.67 -4.75
N GLU A 62 16.74 10.80 -5.60
CA GLU A 62 17.97 11.05 -6.36
C GLU A 62 17.78 12.25 -7.30
N ASP A 63 16.60 12.36 -7.92
CA ASP A 63 16.20 13.47 -8.77
C ASP A 63 14.84 14.02 -8.24
N PRO A 64 14.87 14.99 -7.30
CA PRO A 64 13.67 15.47 -6.61
C PRO A 64 12.62 16.05 -7.55
N LEU A 65 11.34 15.81 -7.25
CA LEU A 65 10.19 16.31 -8.00
C LEU A 65 9.37 17.29 -7.16
N GLN A 66 9.19 18.50 -7.68
CA GLN A 66 8.26 19.50 -7.13
C GLN A 66 7.31 19.96 -8.22
N LEU A 67 6.01 19.85 -7.97
CA LEU A 67 4.97 20.36 -8.88
C LEU A 67 3.67 20.65 -8.13
N ASP A 68 2.84 21.49 -8.73
CA ASP A 68 1.50 21.77 -8.27
C ASP A 68 0.48 21.21 -9.27
N MET A 69 -0.62 20.65 -8.74
CA MET A 69 -1.73 20.09 -9.49
C MET A 69 -3.02 20.82 -9.14
N GLU A 70 -3.84 21.12 -10.14
CA GLU A 70 -5.15 21.79 -9.97
C GLU A 70 -6.22 20.82 -9.43
N ASP A 71 -6.02 19.53 -9.63
CA ASP A 71 -6.94 18.47 -9.25
C ASP A 71 -6.21 17.26 -8.63
N ILE A 72 -6.97 16.21 -8.33
CA ILE A 72 -6.49 15.00 -7.67
C ILE A 72 -6.15 13.87 -8.65
N THR A 73 -6.19 14.10 -9.96
CA THR A 73 -6.08 13.01 -10.96
C THR A 73 -4.75 12.27 -10.90
N LEU A 74 -3.72 12.91 -10.39
CA LEU A 74 -2.41 12.28 -10.19
C LEU A 74 -2.45 11.10 -9.20
N GLU A 75 -3.47 11.02 -8.33
CA GLU A 75 -3.73 9.82 -7.53
C GLU A 75 -3.86 8.56 -8.40
N GLY A 76 -4.45 8.70 -9.59
CA GLY A 76 -4.64 7.62 -10.55
C GLY A 76 -3.34 6.99 -11.09
N ALA A 77 -2.17 7.62 -10.89
CA ALA A 77 -0.88 7.01 -11.22
C ALA A 77 -0.55 5.81 -10.31
N ASN A 78 -1.18 5.71 -9.14
CA ASN A 78 -0.85 4.73 -8.12
C ASN A 78 -1.60 3.41 -8.34
N THR A 79 -0.89 2.37 -8.77
CA THR A 79 -1.46 1.03 -8.93
C THR A 79 -1.04 0.12 -7.78
N SER A 80 -2.02 -0.40 -7.03
CA SER A 80 -1.80 -1.25 -5.86
C SER A 80 -2.23 -2.69 -6.08
N PHE A 81 -1.69 -3.57 -5.26
CA PHE A 81 -2.18 -4.90 -5.02
C PHE A 81 -2.80 -4.94 -3.61
N GLN A 82 -4.11 -5.13 -3.53
CA GLN A 82 -4.82 -5.14 -2.25
C GLN A 82 -5.09 -6.56 -1.80
N VAL A 83 -4.84 -6.83 -0.54
CA VAL A 83 -5.13 -8.11 0.12
C VAL A 83 -6.16 -7.88 1.20
N HIS A 84 -7.23 -8.67 1.20
CA HIS A 84 -8.26 -8.62 2.22
C HIS A 84 -8.21 -9.88 3.09
N LEU A 85 -7.97 -9.70 4.38
CA LEU A 85 -8.01 -10.77 5.36
C LEU A 85 -9.30 -10.68 6.17
N ARG A 86 -10.13 -11.73 6.13
CA ARG A 86 -11.29 -11.86 7.02
C ARG A 86 -10.80 -12.20 8.42
N VAL A 87 -11.32 -11.49 9.43
CA VAL A 87 -10.87 -11.61 10.81
C VAL A 87 -12.10 -11.65 11.73
N ASN A 88 -12.08 -12.53 12.72
CA ASN A 88 -13.11 -12.58 13.75
C ASN A 88 -13.04 -11.33 14.64
N PRO A 89 -14.17 -10.85 15.16
CA PRO A 89 -14.21 -9.65 15.99
C PRO A 89 -13.26 -9.68 17.19
N GLU A 90 -13.14 -10.83 17.86
CA GLU A 90 -12.29 -11.05 19.03
C GLU A 90 -10.80 -10.96 18.72
N ASP A 91 -10.38 -11.38 17.54
CA ASP A 91 -8.97 -11.37 17.08
C ASP A 91 -8.58 -10.06 16.38
N TYR A 92 -9.53 -9.14 16.21
CA TYR A 92 -9.38 -8.05 15.23
C TYR A 92 -8.27 -7.08 15.60
N ALA A 93 -8.20 -6.63 16.87
CA ALA A 93 -7.19 -5.66 17.30
C ALA A 93 -5.78 -6.23 17.13
N ASP A 94 -5.55 -7.46 17.58
CA ASP A 94 -4.24 -8.10 17.50
C ASP A 94 -3.82 -8.35 16.05
N THR A 95 -4.74 -8.85 15.22
CA THR A 95 -4.45 -9.06 13.81
C THR A 95 -4.17 -7.75 13.08
N PHE A 96 -4.94 -6.68 13.38
CA PHE A 96 -4.70 -5.36 12.80
C PHE A 96 -3.35 -4.80 13.19
N ASN A 97 -3.00 -4.86 14.48
CA ASN A 97 -1.72 -4.38 14.99
C ASN A 97 -0.54 -5.20 14.42
N ALA A 98 -0.69 -6.51 14.31
CA ALA A 98 0.32 -7.37 13.69
C ALA A 98 0.57 -6.99 12.23
N ILE A 99 -0.50 -6.77 11.44
CA ILE A 99 -0.38 -6.30 10.06
C ILE A 99 0.31 -4.95 9.99
N GLN A 100 -0.10 -3.98 10.84
CA GLN A 100 0.54 -2.66 10.92
C GLN A 100 2.04 -2.78 11.17
N LEU A 101 2.42 -3.59 12.16
CA LEU A 101 3.81 -3.79 12.57
C LEU A 101 4.66 -4.43 11.46
N MET A 102 4.09 -5.36 10.67
CA MET A 102 4.78 -6.09 9.61
C MET A 102 4.72 -5.40 8.23
N THR A 103 3.81 -4.44 8.04
CA THR A 103 3.68 -3.72 6.77
C THR A 103 4.98 -3.10 6.26
N PRO A 104 5.83 -2.45 7.09
CA PRO A 104 7.11 -1.91 6.64
C PRO A 104 8.02 -2.94 5.98
N LEU A 105 8.11 -4.14 6.56
CA LEU A 105 8.96 -5.23 6.04
C LEU A 105 8.48 -5.69 4.65
N ALA A 106 7.16 -5.84 4.50
CA ALA A 106 6.56 -6.23 3.23
C ALA A 106 6.71 -5.14 2.15
N VAL A 107 6.55 -3.85 2.50
CA VAL A 107 6.71 -2.72 1.57
C VAL A 107 8.14 -2.62 1.04
N ALA A 108 9.15 -2.81 1.89
CA ALA A 108 10.54 -2.77 1.46
C ALA A 108 10.87 -3.81 0.39
N LEU A 109 10.36 -5.05 0.57
CA LEU A 109 10.53 -6.14 -0.39
C LEU A 109 9.71 -5.96 -1.65
N ALA A 110 8.49 -5.42 -1.52
CA ALA A 110 7.54 -5.31 -2.61
C ALA A 110 7.77 -4.08 -3.50
N ALA A 111 8.56 -3.08 -3.08
CA ALA A 111 8.74 -1.80 -3.76
C ALA A 111 8.90 -1.94 -5.28
N ASN A 112 8.04 -1.23 -6.05
CA ASN A 112 7.93 -1.37 -7.51
C ASN A 112 7.48 -0.08 -8.23
N SER A 113 7.82 1.10 -7.68
CA SER A 113 7.45 2.39 -8.27
C SER A 113 8.55 3.46 -8.09
N PRO A 114 9.76 3.24 -8.67
CA PRO A 114 10.90 4.12 -8.39
C PRO A 114 10.90 5.42 -9.19
N THR A 115 10.03 5.57 -10.19
CA THR A 115 10.04 6.73 -11.10
C THR A 115 8.66 7.37 -11.23
N LEU A 116 8.64 8.69 -11.41
CA LEU A 116 7.46 9.47 -11.81
C LEU A 116 7.92 10.62 -12.73
N PHE A 117 7.32 10.75 -13.91
CA PHE A 117 7.64 11.77 -14.92
C PHE A 117 9.15 11.84 -15.27
N GLY A 118 9.81 10.68 -15.26
CA GLY A 118 11.24 10.57 -15.54
C GLY A 118 12.16 10.85 -14.35
N HIS A 119 11.64 11.34 -13.21
CA HIS A 119 12.41 11.55 -11.99
C HIS A 119 12.64 10.24 -11.23
N SER A 120 13.84 10.05 -10.70
CA SER A 120 14.20 8.93 -9.82
C SER A 120 13.93 9.32 -8.37
N LEU A 121 12.92 8.69 -7.77
CA LEU A 121 12.36 9.08 -6.47
C LEU A 121 12.54 7.95 -5.43
N TRP A 122 11.52 7.72 -4.58
CA TRP A 122 11.53 6.65 -3.59
C TRP A 122 11.42 5.28 -4.28
N HIS A 123 11.90 4.21 -3.66
CA HIS A 123 11.67 2.85 -4.17
C HIS A 123 10.17 2.53 -4.31
N GLU A 124 9.34 3.09 -3.40
CA GLU A 124 7.89 3.01 -3.45
C GLU A 124 7.28 4.41 -3.45
N THR A 125 7.41 5.12 -4.56
CA THR A 125 6.95 6.51 -4.75
C THR A 125 5.43 6.66 -4.59
N ARG A 126 4.64 5.59 -4.78
CA ARG A 126 3.19 5.60 -4.54
C ARG A 126 2.84 6.09 -3.12
N ILE A 127 3.68 5.80 -2.14
CA ILE A 127 3.39 6.14 -0.74
C ILE A 127 3.32 7.65 -0.54
N PRO A 128 4.36 8.45 -0.84
CA PRO A 128 4.27 9.90 -0.73
C PRO A 128 3.35 10.51 -1.79
N LEU A 129 3.30 9.95 -3.01
CA LEU A 129 2.49 10.49 -4.09
C LEU A 129 1.00 10.44 -3.74
N PHE A 130 0.47 9.30 -3.32
CA PHE A 130 -0.94 9.18 -2.95
C PHE A 130 -1.31 10.12 -1.80
N LYS A 131 -0.45 10.20 -0.79
CA LYS A 131 -0.67 11.10 0.36
C LYS A 131 -0.76 12.56 -0.06
N GLN A 132 0.11 13.02 -0.94
CA GLN A 132 0.22 14.42 -1.34
C GLN A 132 -0.82 14.81 -2.41
N SER A 133 -1.15 13.89 -3.34
CA SER A 133 -2.08 14.18 -4.45
C SER A 133 -3.53 14.42 -4.02
N ILE A 134 -3.91 14.01 -2.80
CA ILE A 134 -5.25 14.25 -2.23
C ILE A 134 -5.22 14.93 -0.86
N ASP A 135 -4.10 15.54 -0.46
CA ASP A 135 -3.97 16.21 0.83
C ASP A 135 -4.72 17.53 0.85
N THR A 136 -5.84 17.56 1.54
CA THR A 136 -6.70 18.75 1.68
C THR A 136 -6.24 19.71 2.75
N ARG A 137 -5.20 19.40 3.53
CA ARG A 137 -4.74 20.22 4.65
C ARG A 137 -3.98 21.44 4.16
N ARG A 138 -4.22 22.57 4.83
CA ARG A 138 -3.37 23.76 4.76
C ARG A 138 -2.49 23.74 5.98
N VAL A 139 -1.27 23.20 5.85
CA VAL A 139 -0.38 23.02 7.00
C VAL A 139 0.11 24.38 7.49
N ASP A 140 -0.30 24.73 8.70
CA ASP A 140 0.20 25.86 9.47
C ASP A 140 0.80 25.31 10.78
N ARG A 141 1.95 25.84 11.19
CA ARG A 141 2.64 25.42 12.42
C ARG A 141 1.89 25.80 13.70
N TYR A 142 1.03 26.77 13.63
CA TYR A 142 0.39 27.40 14.78
C TYR A 142 -1.08 27.03 14.96
N THR A 143 -1.67 26.33 13.99
CA THR A 143 -3.04 25.88 14.05
C THR A 143 -3.13 24.35 14.03
N TRP A 144 -4.13 23.82 14.74
CA TRP A 144 -4.42 22.41 14.69
C TRP A 144 -4.96 22.03 13.31
N ASN A 145 -4.46 20.92 12.77
CA ASN A 145 -4.96 20.33 11.54
C ASN A 145 -5.34 18.88 11.76
N GLU A 146 -6.40 18.43 11.11
CA GLU A 146 -6.75 17.03 11.05
C GLU A 146 -5.59 16.21 10.44
N PRO A 147 -5.40 14.93 10.82
CA PRO A 147 -4.47 14.04 10.14
C PRO A 147 -4.79 13.90 8.64
N ALA A 148 -3.79 13.60 7.82
CA ALA A 148 -4.00 13.33 6.40
C ALA A 148 -4.97 12.16 6.21
N ARG A 149 -5.86 12.25 5.22
CA ARG A 149 -6.80 11.16 4.87
C ARG A 149 -6.08 9.92 4.35
N VAL A 150 -4.89 10.07 3.80
CA VAL A 150 -3.97 8.97 3.49
C VAL A 150 -2.91 8.93 4.58
N SER A 151 -2.91 7.90 5.42
CA SER A 151 -1.97 7.79 6.53
C SER A 151 -1.71 6.33 6.93
N PHE A 152 -0.67 6.13 7.72
CA PHE A 152 -0.37 4.83 8.33
C PHE A 152 -1.37 4.49 9.45
N GLY A 153 -2.01 5.48 10.05
CA GLY A 153 -2.98 5.36 11.15
C GLY A 153 -2.67 6.37 12.26
N GLN A 154 -3.38 6.26 13.40
CA GLN A 154 -3.24 7.18 14.52
C GLN A 154 -2.71 6.50 15.81
N GLY A 155 -2.57 5.18 15.81
CA GLY A 155 -2.12 4.42 16.96
C GLY A 155 -2.45 2.93 16.85
N TRP A 156 -2.04 2.18 17.86
CA TRP A 156 -2.39 0.77 17.98
C TRP A 156 -3.87 0.60 18.36
N ALA A 157 -4.56 -0.35 17.70
CA ALA A 157 -5.91 -0.75 18.06
C ALA A 157 -5.91 -1.47 19.43
N ARG A 158 -6.88 -1.15 20.30
CA ARG A 158 -6.96 -1.69 21.68
C ARG A 158 -8.15 -2.60 21.91
N ARG A 159 -9.26 -2.37 21.20
CA ARG A 159 -10.56 -3.00 21.46
C ARG A 159 -11.21 -3.65 20.26
N GLY A 160 -10.60 -3.53 19.06
CA GLY A 160 -11.13 -4.11 17.83
C GLY A 160 -11.65 -3.11 16.81
N ALA A 161 -12.33 -3.60 15.77
CA ALA A 161 -12.73 -2.82 14.59
C ALA A 161 -13.60 -1.59 14.93
N GLY A 162 -14.50 -1.71 15.90
CA GLY A 162 -15.39 -0.62 16.30
C GLY A 162 -14.67 0.63 16.82
N GLU A 163 -13.46 0.47 17.39
CA GLU A 163 -12.59 1.59 17.76
C GLU A 163 -12.11 2.34 16.53
N LEU A 164 -11.59 1.62 15.54
CA LEU A 164 -11.07 2.19 14.30
C LEU A 164 -12.17 2.88 13.47
N PHE A 165 -13.37 2.32 13.44
CA PHE A 165 -14.51 2.97 12.78
C PHE A 165 -14.91 4.29 13.47
N ARG A 166 -14.95 4.31 14.80
CA ARG A 166 -15.23 5.54 15.56
C ARG A 166 -14.14 6.58 15.39
N GLU A 167 -12.88 6.18 15.32
CA GLU A 167 -11.75 7.08 15.07
C GLU A 167 -11.93 7.83 13.75
N VAL A 168 -12.22 7.12 12.66
CA VAL A 168 -12.43 7.73 11.34
C VAL A 168 -13.59 8.73 11.36
N VAL A 169 -14.71 8.36 11.99
CA VAL A 169 -15.87 9.26 12.10
C VAL A 169 -15.60 10.51 12.94
N ARG A 170 -14.74 10.41 13.97
CA ARG A 170 -14.42 11.54 14.84
C ARG A 170 -13.37 12.47 14.28
N ILE A 171 -12.40 11.93 13.52
CA ILE A 171 -11.26 12.71 13.02
C ILE A 171 -11.60 13.40 11.70
N TYR A 172 -12.31 12.71 10.80
CA TYR A 172 -12.50 13.21 9.44
C TYR A 172 -13.95 13.66 9.21
N PRO A 173 -14.17 14.92 8.82
CA PRO A 173 -15.51 15.35 8.41
C PRO A 173 -15.93 14.66 7.10
N PRO A 174 -17.24 14.36 6.90
CA PRO A 174 -17.73 13.68 5.72
C PRO A 174 -17.52 14.52 4.45
N LEU A 175 -17.08 13.86 3.35
CA LEU A 175 -16.98 14.47 2.03
C LEU A 175 -18.27 14.27 1.21
N LEU A 176 -18.96 13.17 1.42
CA LEU A 176 -20.17 12.78 0.68
C LEU A 176 -21.31 12.56 1.68
N PRO A 177 -22.04 13.60 2.08
CA PRO A 177 -23.08 13.53 3.11
C PRO A 177 -24.40 12.96 2.53
N ILE A 178 -24.38 11.71 2.10
CA ILE A 178 -25.53 10.97 1.57
C ILE A 178 -25.98 9.99 2.65
N CYS A 179 -27.28 10.03 2.98
CA CYS A 179 -27.89 9.13 3.96
C CYS A 179 -28.72 8.05 3.25
N ALA A 180 -28.71 6.84 3.83
CA ALA A 180 -29.57 5.76 3.39
C ALA A 180 -31.03 6.01 3.77
N PRO A 181 -32.01 5.46 3.04
CA PRO A 181 -33.43 5.64 3.32
C PRO A 181 -33.86 4.94 4.63
N ARG A 182 -33.11 3.95 5.09
CA ARG A 182 -33.35 3.23 6.34
C ARG A 182 -32.14 3.34 7.27
N SER A 183 -32.41 3.54 8.55
CA SER A 183 -31.34 3.50 9.55
C SER A 183 -30.93 2.06 9.87
N PRO A 184 -29.70 1.83 10.36
CA PRO A 184 -29.24 0.51 10.78
C PRO A 184 -30.16 -0.15 11.84
N ALA A 185 -30.80 0.66 12.71
CA ALA A 185 -31.75 0.15 13.68
C ALA A 185 -33.04 -0.39 13.02
N GLN A 186 -33.53 0.28 11.97
CA GLN A 186 -34.70 -0.18 11.21
C GLN A 186 -34.37 -1.45 10.39
N GLU A 187 -33.18 -1.54 9.80
CA GLU A 187 -32.73 -2.75 9.11
C GLU A 187 -32.68 -3.93 10.08
N LYS A 188 -32.10 -3.74 11.28
CA LYS A 188 -32.00 -4.77 12.31
C LYS A 188 -33.41 -5.18 12.83
N ALA A 189 -34.31 -4.23 13.05
CA ALA A 189 -35.70 -4.52 13.45
C ALA A 189 -36.46 -5.32 12.40
N ALA A 190 -36.10 -5.17 11.11
CA ALA A 190 -36.62 -5.96 9.99
C ALA A 190 -35.94 -7.33 9.81
N GLY A 191 -35.06 -7.74 10.72
CA GLY A 191 -34.29 -8.99 10.64
C GLY A 191 -33.16 -9.01 9.63
N GLN A 192 -32.78 -7.84 9.12
CA GLN A 192 -31.69 -7.69 8.15
C GLN A 192 -30.37 -7.40 8.86
N THR A 193 -29.26 -7.84 8.28
CA THR A 193 -27.93 -7.37 8.68
C THR A 193 -27.80 -5.90 8.32
N PRO A 194 -27.48 -5.00 9.27
CA PRO A 194 -27.35 -3.58 9.00
C PRO A 194 -26.28 -3.30 7.93
N SER A 195 -26.65 -2.56 6.90
CA SER A 195 -25.74 -2.21 5.79
C SER A 195 -24.65 -1.22 6.19
N LEU A 196 -24.87 -0.43 7.24
CA LEU A 196 -24.02 0.67 7.70
C LEU A 196 -23.56 1.57 6.53
N ALA A 197 -24.49 1.91 5.62
CA ALA A 197 -24.20 2.54 4.34
C ALA A 197 -23.43 3.87 4.48
N GLU A 198 -23.81 4.71 5.46
CA GLU A 198 -23.15 5.98 5.75
C GLU A 198 -21.71 5.76 6.24
N LEU A 199 -21.50 4.79 7.13
CA LEU A 199 -20.17 4.44 7.63
C LEU A 199 -19.28 3.94 6.49
N ARG A 200 -19.78 3.03 5.67
CA ARG A 200 -19.05 2.49 4.49
C ARG A 200 -18.73 3.58 3.49
N LEU A 201 -19.69 4.49 3.22
CA LEU A 201 -19.47 5.63 2.34
C LEU A 201 -18.39 6.57 2.92
N HIS A 202 -18.48 6.91 4.19
CA HIS A 202 -17.50 7.76 4.86
C HIS A 202 -16.10 7.13 4.86
N GLN A 203 -15.98 5.87 5.24
CA GLN A 203 -14.73 5.11 5.20
C GLN A 203 -14.11 5.06 3.80
N SER A 204 -14.92 5.05 2.75
CA SER A 204 -14.43 5.04 1.38
C SER A 204 -13.75 6.36 0.96
N THR A 205 -13.80 7.39 1.81
CA THR A 205 -13.15 8.69 1.63
C THR A 205 -11.96 8.93 2.57
N VAL A 206 -11.54 7.89 3.28
CA VAL A 206 -10.35 7.88 4.14
C VAL A 206 -9.50 6.68 3.77
N TRP A 207 -8.25 6.91 3.43
CA TRP A 207 -7.38 5.91 2.82
C TRP A 207 -6.21 5.57 3.74
N LEU A 208 -6.51 4.86 4.83
CA LEU A 208 -5.47 4.26 5.66
C LEU A 208 -4.73 3.16 4.88
N TRP A 209 -3.43 2.99 5.08
CA TRP A 209 -2.64 1.95 4.41
C TRP A 209 -3.06 0.54 4.81
N ASN A 210 -3.52 0.36 6.04
CA ASN A 210 -4.32 -0.81 6.45
C ASN A 210 -5.68 -0.30 6.92
N ARG A 211 -6.74 -0.75 6.29
CA ARG A 211 -8.08 -0.19 6.48
C ARG A 211 -9.05 -1.23 7.07
N PRO A 212 -9.78 -0.90 8.14
CA PRO A 212 -10.87 -1.74 8.61
C PRO A 212 -12.03 -1.70 7.62
N ILE A 213 -12.57 -2.85 7.26
CA ILE A 213 -13.71 -2.98 6.35
C ILE A 213 -14.81 -3.75 7.04
N TYR A 214 -16.03 -3.19 7.00
CA TYR A 214 -17.27 -3.89 7.30
C TYR A 214 -17.98 -4.26 6.00
N ASP A 215 -18.52 -5.48 5.96
CA ASP A 215 -19.35 -5.98 4.87
C ASP A 215 -20.59 -6.62 5.46
N ASP A 216 -21.76 -6.31 4.91
CA ASP A 216 -23.08 -6.81 5.37
C ASP A 216 -23.43 -8.19 4.82
N ALA A 217 -22.60 -8.77 3.94
CA ALA A 217 -22.79 -10.13 3.45
C ALA A 217 -22.64 -11.17 4.57
N ASP A 218 -23.24 -12.33 4.38
CA ASP A 218 -23.17 -13.51 5.28
C ASP A 218 -23.44 -13.20 6.78
N GLY A 219 -24.39 -12.30 7.06
CA GLY A 219 -24.73 -11.91 8.43
C GLY A 219 -23.80 -10.87 9.05
N GLY A 220 -22.90 -10.29 8.26
CA GLY A 220 -21.93 -9.29 8.66
C GLY A 220 -20.54 -9.87 8.87
N MET A 221 -19.53 -9.28 8.23
CA MET A 221 -18.14 -9.71 8.38
C MET A 221 -17.20 -8.52 8.51
N LEU A 222 -16.08 -8.76 9.17
CA LEU A 222 -14.97 -7.82 9.28
C LEU A 222 -13.78 -8.30 8.46
N ARG A 223 -13.15 -7.36 7.76
CA ARG A 223 -11.91 -7.61 7.02
C ARG A 223 -10.90 -6.52 7.31
N ILE A 224 -9.64 -6.84 7.16
CA ILE A 224 -8.55 -5.86 7.10
C ILE A 224 -8.09 -5.80 5.66
N GLU A 225 -8.16 -4.62 5.06
CA GLU A 225 -7.68 -4.34 3.71
C GLU A 225 -6.25 -3.80 3.78
N MET A 226 -5.28 -4.61 3.35
CA MET A 226 -3.87 -4.24 3.23
C MET A 226 -3.64 -3.59 1.87
N ARG A 227 -3.32 -2.29 1.84
CA ARG A 227 -3.27 -1.44 0.63
C ARG A 227 -1.87 -0.98 0.25
N ALA A 228 -0.91 -1.18 1.13
CA ALA A 228 0.44 -0.64 0.98
C ALA A 228 1.24 -1.33 -0.14
N LEU A 229 0.91 -2.57 -0.49
CA LEU A 229 1.62 -3.34 -1.51
C LEU A 229 1.38 -2.78 -2.92
N PRO A 230 2.43 -2.56 -3.74
CA PRO A 230 2.28 -2.18 -5.14
C PRO A 230 1.76 -3.34 -6.00
N ALA A 231 1.21 -3.01 -7.16
CA ALA A 231 1.02 -4.01 -8.21
C ALA A 231 2.36 -4.52 -8.75
N GLY A 232 2.45 -5.81 -9.01
CA GLY A 232 3.58 -6.46 -9.68
C GLY A 232 4.80 -6.80 -8.79
N PRO A 233 5.95 -7.03 -9.43
CA PRO A 233 6.19 -7.07 -10.89
C PRO A 233 5.50 -8.20 -11.64
N THR A 234 5.30 -9.36 -11.00
CA THR A 234 4.60 -10.53 -11.56
C THR A 234 3.48 -11.03 -10.64
N ALA A 235 2.66 -11.95 -11.11
CA ALA A 235 1.65 -12.57 -10.28
C ALA A 235 2.29 -13.39 -9.13
N VAL A 236 3.37 -14.11 -9.41
CA VAL A 236 4.09 -14.87 -8.37
C VAL A 236 4.72 -13.95 -7.34
N ASP A 237 5.27 -12.81 -7.75
CA ASP A 237 5.82 -11.80 -6.84
C ASP A 237 4.72 -11.21 -5.93
N MET A 238 3.54 -10.88 -6.48
CA MET A 238 2.42 -10.36 -5.69
C MET A 238 1.92 -11.37 -4.65
N VAL A 239 1.77 -12.64 -5.02
CA VAL A 239 1.35 -13.68 -4.07
C VAL A 239 2.42 -13.90 -3.00
N ALA A 240 3.71 -13.87 -3.36
CA ALA A 240 4.81 -13.95 -2.40
C ALA A 240 4.79 -12.78 -1.40
N ASN A 241 4.51 -11.55 -1.86
CA ASN A 241 4.34 -10.38 -0.98
C ASN A 241 3.17 -10.56 0.00
N ALA A 242 2.03 -11.09 -0.48
CA ALA A 242 0.87 -11.39 0.37
C ALA A 242 1.19 -12.49 1.38
N ALA A 243 1.84 -13.57 0.94
CA ALA A 243 2.23 -14.69 1.81
C ALA A 243 3.17 -14.23 2.92
N LEU A 244 4.16 -13.38 2.60
CA LEU A 244 5.05 -12.80 3.61
C LEU A 244 4.26 -11.98 4.63
N LEU A 245 3.44 -11.01 4.19
CA LEU A 245 2.73 -10.10 5.10
C LEU A 245 1.74 -10.86 5.99
N ILE A 246 0.96 -11.76 5.42
CA ILE A 246 0.00 -12.58 6.17
C ILE A 246 0.73 -13.53 7.12
N GLY A 247 1.77 -14.22 6.64
CA GLY A 247 2.56 -15.16 7.44
C GLY A 247 3.21 -14.47 8.63
N LEU A 248 3.86 -13.32 8.41
CA LEU A 248 4.45 -12.53 9.49
C LEU A 248 3.39 -12.06 10.48
N ALA A 249 2.28 -11.48 10.01
CA ALA A 249 1.23 -10.96 10.87
C ALA A 249 0.61 -12.07 11.75
N CYS A 250 0.31 -13.22 11.17
CA CYS A 250 -0.24 -14.36 11.93
C CYS A 250 0.78 -14.95 12.89
N GLY A 251 2.04 -15.04 12.47
CA GLY A 251 3.11 -15.63 13.28
C GLY A 251 3.50 -14.83 14.52
N ILE A 252 3.37 -13.48 14.48
CA ILE A 252 3.73 -12.63 15.64
C ILE A 252 2.58 -12.36 16.62
N ARG A 253 1.34 -12.75 16.32
CA ARG A 253 0.17 -12.40 17.15
C ARG A 253 0.38 -12.71 18.64
N GLY A 254 0.96 -13.84 18.97
CA GLY A 254 1.25 -14.24 20.35
C GLY A 254 2.33 -13.40 21.05
N GLN A 255 3.09 -12.57 20.32
CA GLN A 255 4.19 -11.76 20.83
C GLN A 255 3.84 -10.26 20.93
N LEU A 256 2.62 -9.87 20.55
CA LEU A 256 2.24 -8.45 20.46
C LEU A 256 2.29 -7.73 21.82
N THR A 257 1.98 -8.41 22.90
CA THR A 257 2.07 -7.84 24.25
C THR A 257 3.48 -7.32 24.58
N GLU A 258 4.50 -7.96 24.04
CA GLU A 258 5.89 -7.57 24.21
C GLU A 258 6.37 -6.61 23.11
N LEU A 259 5.94 -6.84 21.87
CA LEU A 259 6.41 -6.08 20.70
C LEU A 259 5.83 -4.65 20.64
N LEU A 260 4.55 -4.46 20.97
CA LEU A 260 3.93 -3.14 20.86
C LEU A 260 4.52 -2.10 21.83
N PRO A 261 4.81 -2.42 23.10
CA PRO A 261 5.55 -1.52 23.97
C PRO A 261 7.01 -1.30 23.53
N ALA A 262 7.64 -2.33 22.96
CA ALA A 262 9.02 -2.26 22.46
C ALA A 262 9.16 -1.51 21.14
N LEU A 263 8.08 -1.31 20.39
CA LEU A 263 8.04 -0.52 19.16
C LEU A 263 6.81 0.39 19.16
N PRO A 264 6.87 1.57 19.79
CA PRO A 264 5.81 2.57 19.77
C PRO A 264 5.32 2.88 18.34
N PHE A 265 4.04 3.24 18.19
CA PHE A 265 3.40 3.40 16.89
C PHE A 265 4.12 4.38 15.95
N ASN A 266 4.62 5.50 16.47
CA ASN A 266 5.38 6.48 15.71
C ASN A 266 6.69 5.91 15.13
N MET A 267 7.29 4.90 15.76
CA MET A 267 8.47 4.20 15.23
C MET A 267 8.06 3.21 14.14
N ALA A 268 6.94 2.52 14.28
CA ALA A 268 6.39 1.69 13.20
C ALA A 268 6.03 2.55 11.97
N GLU A 269 5.44 3.73 12.17
CA GLU A 269 5.20 4.70 11.09
C GLU A 269 6.50 5.19 10.45
N TYR A 270 7.52 5.52 11.27
CA TYR A 270 8.86 5.85 10.77
C TYR A 270 9.41 4.73 9.89
N ASN A 271 9.38 3.48 10.35
CA ASN A 271 9.83 2.32 9.61
C ASN A 271 9.09 2.16 8.26
N PHE A 272 7.78 2.45 8.25
CA PHE A 272 6.97 2.38 7.04
C PHE A 272 7.47 3.37 5.97
N TYR A 273 7.70 4.62 6.33
CA TYR A 273 8.21 5.62 5.39
C TYR A 273 9.66 5.34 4.98
N ARG A 274 10.51 4.86 5.90
CA ARG A 274 11.88 4.45 5.55
C ARG A 274 11.90 3.26 4.58
N ALA A 275 11.03 2.28 4.79
CA ALA A 275 10.87 1.14 3.89
C ALA A 275 10.41 1.59 2.48
N ALA A 276 9.43 2.49 2.40
CA ALA A 276 8.98 3.05 1.13
C ALA A 276 10.08 3.85 0.42
N GLN A 277 10.87 4.63 1.18
CA GLN A 277 11.91 5.49 0.62
C GLN A 277 13.10 4.70 0.08
N HIS A 278 13.56 3.69 0.81
CA HIS A 278 14.83 3.01 0.53
C HIS A 278 14.68 1.54 0.15
N GLY A 279 13.47 0.97 0.16
CA GLY A 279 13.24 -0.43 -0.16
C GLY A 279 14.14 -1.37 0.65
N LEU A 280 14.83 -2.30 -0.02
CA LEU A 280 15.77 -3.23 0.60
C LEU A 280 17.03 -2.56 1.22
N GLY A 281 17.31 -1.31 0.87
CA GLY A 281 18.38 -0.50 1.47
C GLY A 281 17.96 0.23 2.76
N ALA A 282 16.71 0.09 3.20
CA ALA A 282 16.21 0.76 4.39
C ALA A 282 16.90 0.30 5.67
N ARG A 283 17.05 1.24 6.60
CA ARG A 283 17.33 0.96 8.00
C ARG A 283 16.08 1.26 8.81
N VAL A 284 15.74 0.36 9.72
CA VAL A 284 14.52 0.41 10.53
C VAL A 284 14.83 0.25 12.00
N VAL A 285 14.06 0.90 12.83
CA VAL A 285 14.10 0.69 14.28
C VAL A 285 13.42 -0.65 14.57
N TRP A 286 14.16 -1.58 15.15
CA TRP A 286 13.64 -2.90 15.47
C TRP A 286 14.12 -3.36 16.85
N PRO A 287 13.23 -3.90 17.71
CA PRO A 287 13.63 -4.36 19.03
C PRO A 287 14.51 -5.61 18.92
N GLU A 288 15.54 -5.68 19.76
CA GLU A 288 16.39 -6.85 19.91
C GLU A 288 16.20 -7.46 21.31
N PRO A 289 16.01 -8.78 21.42
CA PRO A 289 15.90 -9.44 22.71
C PRO A 289 17.14 -9.18 23.57
N GLY A 290 16.92 -8.79 24.82
CA GLY A 290 18.01 -8.57 25.80
C GLY A 290 18.81 -7.27 25.61
N GLN A 291 18.48 -6.42 24.66
CA GLN A 291 19.09 -5.10 24.50
C GLN A 291 18.15 -3.97 24.95
N SER A 292 18.70 -2.99 25.63
CA SER A 292 17.98 -1.74 25.95
C SER A 292 18.27 -0.67 24.91
N GLY A 293 17.25 0.15 24.64
CA GLY A 293 17.33 1.26 23.68
C GLY A 293 17.01 0.88 22.24
N TYR A 294 16.83 1.92 21.41
CA TYR A 294 16.44 1.76 20.02
C TYR A 294 17.66 1.88 19.11
N ARG A 295 17.79 0.94 18.18
CA ARG A 295 18.83 0.98 17.15
C ARG A 295 18.22 0.72 15.78
N GLU A 296 18.75 1.40 14.80
CA GLU A 296 18.44 1.11 13.40
C GLU A 296 19.23 -0.12 12.94
N GLN A 297 18.53 -1.06 12.35
CA GLN A 297 19.08 -2.28 11.74
C GLN A 297 18.79 -2.28 10.24
N ALA A 298 19.59 -2.97 9.45
CA ALA A 298 19.27 -3.19 8.04
C ALA A 298 17.96 -4.00 7.93
N ILE A 299 17.02 -3.52 7.14
CA ILE A 299 15.70 -4.13 7.00
C ILE A 299 15.78 -5.58 6.50
N CYS A 300 16.76 -5.88 5.64
CA CYS A 300 16.97 -7.23 5.14
C CYS A 300 17.32 -8.21 6.26
N ASP A 301 18.19 -7.81 7.19
CA ASP A 301 18.58 -8.66 8.32
C ASP A 301 17.38 -8.93 9.24
N VAL A 302 16.51 -7.92 9.42
CA VAL A 302 15.26 -8.08 10.17
C VAL A 302 14.36 -9.08 9.46
N ILE A 303 14.15 -8.93 8.15
CA ILE A 303 13.27 -9.82 7.39
C ILE A 303 13.81 -11.24 7.39
N GLU A 304 15.12 -11.45 7.20
CA GLU A 304 15.76 -12.77 7.23
C GLU A 304 15.51 -13.48 8.57
N ARG A 305 15.66 -12.75 9.71
CA ARG A 305 15.34 -13.30 11.05
C ARG A 305 13.86 -13.62 11.24
N MET A 306 12.98 -12.90 10.54
CA MET A 306 11.53 -13.06 10.66
C MET A 306 10.94 -14.11 9.69
N LEU A 307 11.69 -14.63 8.72
CA LEU A 307 11.20 -15.65 7.79
C LEU A 307 10.64 -16.90 8.48
N PRO A 308 11.30 -17.48 9.50
CA PRO A 308 10.73 -18.61 10.23
C PRO A 308 9.37 -18.31 10.86
N VAL A 309 9.16 -17.07 11.32
CA VAL A 309 7.88 -16.60 11.86
C VAL A 309 6.81 -16.55 10.77
N ALA A 310 7.17 -16.14 9.55
CA ALA A 310 6.26 -16.14 8.41
C ALA A 310 5.84 -17.58 8.03
N PHE A 311 6.76 -18.53 8.00
CA PHE A 311 6.46 -19.94 7.78
C PHE A 311 5.52 -20.50 8.85
N ALA A 312 5.79 -20.24 10.12
CA ALA A 312 4.94 -20.66 11.22
C ALA A 312 3.53 -20.06 11.15
N GLY A 313 3.43 -18.77 10.78
CA GLY A 313 2.14 -18.09 10.61
C GLY A 313 1.31 -18.63 9.46
N LEU A 314 1.92 -18.98 8.32
CA LEU A 314 1.22 -19.63 7.20
C LEU A 314 0.77 -21.04 7.58
N ALA A 315 1.61 -21.81 8.29
CA ALA A 315 1.25 -23.14 8.77
C ALA A 315 0.06 -23.09 9.75
N ALA A 316 0.01 -22.09 10.64
CA ALA A 316 -1.11 -21.86 11.56
C ALA A 316 -2.43 -21.57 10.83
N LEU A 317 -2.38 -21.05 9.61
CA LEU A 317 -3.53 -20.85 8.72
C LEU A 317 -3.89 -22.09 7.89
N GLY A 318 -3.17 -23.19 8.04
CA GLY A 318 -3.39 -24.42 7.28
C GLY A 318 -2.79 -24.42 5.88
N ILE A 319 -1.91 -23.46 5.57
CA ILE A 319 -1.19 -23.43 4.27
C ILE A 319 -0.12 -24.54 4.29
N SER A 320 -0.04 -25.32 3.22
CA SER A 320 0.91 -26.41 3.12
C SER A 320 2.36 -25.92 3.16
N GLY A 321 3.28 -26.76 3.63
CA GLY A 321 4.71 -26.47 3.61
C GLY A 321 5.25 -26.27 2.20
N GLU A 322 4.70 -26.96 1.21
CA GLU A 322 5.05 -26.82 -0.21
C GLU A 322 4.68 -25.44 -0.75
N GLU A 323 3.44 -24.98 -0.51
CA GLU A 323 3.01 -23.64 -0.93
C GLU A 323 3.77 -22.55 -0.19
N SER A 324 3.97 -22.69 1.12
CA SER A 324 4.76 -21.76 1.92
C SER A 324 6.19 -21.66 1.37
N SER A 325 6.85 -22.78 1.09
CA SER A 325 8.19 -22.81 0.51
C SER A 325 8.24 -22.21 -0.89
N ARG A 326 7.21 -22.46 -1.71
CA ARG A 326 7.11 -21.88 -3.05
C ARG A 326 7.10 -20.35 -3.01
N TYR A 327 6.28 -19.74 -2.18
CA TYR A 327 6.13 -18.28 -2.18
C TYR A 327 7.15 -17.57 -1.29
N LEU A 328 7.48 -18.10 -0.11
CA LEU A 328 8.52 -17.51 0.71
C LEU A 328 9.92 -17.71 0.11
N GLY A 329 10.16 -18.77 -0.67
CA GLY A 329 11.39 -18.95 -1.46
C GLY A 329 11.63 -17.84 -2.49
N VAL A 330 10.56 -17.22 -3.03
CA VAL A 330 10.69 -16.01 -3.86
C VAL A 330 11.23 -14.84 -3.03
N ILE A 331 10.78 -14.71 -1.78
CA ILE A 331 11.26 -13.68 -0.85
C ILE A 331 12.73 -13.92 -0.48
N GLU A 332 13.10 -15.16 -0.15
CA GLU A 332 14.49 -15.55 0.12
C GLU A 332 15.42 -15.21 -1.05
N THR A 333 14.97 -15.50 -2.27
CA THR A 333 15.72 -15.18 -3.48
C THR A 333 15.91 -13.66 -3.67
N ARG A 334 14.87 -12.85 -3.37
CA ARG A 334 14.99 -11.38 -3.41
C ARG A 334 15.97 -10.85 -2.38
N LEU A 335 15.95 -11.40 -1.18
CA LEU A 335 16.89 -11.03 -0.11
C LEU A 335 18.31 -11.40 -0.52
N ALA A 336 18.56 -12.63 -0.96
CA ALA A 336 19.89 -13.10 -1.37
C ALA A 336 20.47 -12.27 -2.52
N ARG A 337 19.65 -11.93 -3.51
CA ARG A 337 20.07 -11.13 -4.67
C ARG A 337 19.97 -9.61 -4.46
N ARG A 338 19.45 -9.16 -3.32
CA ARG A 338 19.16 -7.75 -3.02
C ARG A 338 18.41 -7.05 -4.16
N ARG A 339 17.37 -7.71 -4.72
CA ARG A 339 16.66 -7.24 -5.91
C ARG A 339 15.14 -7.23 -5.72
N SER A 340 14.55 -6.04 -5.73
CA SER A 340 13.10 -5.78 -5.81
C SER A 340 12.74 -5.25 -7.21
N GLY A 341 11.45 -5.08 -7.49
CA GLY A 341 11.00 -4.44 -8.72
C GLY A 341 11.55 -3.03 -8.90
N ALA A 342 11.62 -2.24 -7.83
CA ALA A 342 12.19 -0.90 -7.86
C ALA A 342 13.70 -0.92 -8.18
N ILE A 343 14.46 -1.80 -7.53
CA ILE A 343 15.91 -1.91 -7.77
C ILE A 343 16.20 -2.35 -9.21
N TRP A 344 15.44 -3.33 -9.72
CA TRP A 344 15.60 -3.73 -11.12
C TRP A 344 15.32 -2.57 -12.09
N GLN A 345 14.23 -1.83 -11.88
CA GLN A 345 13.88 -0.68 -12.71
C GLN A 345 14.96 0.41 -12.67
N GLN A 346 15.47 0.76 -11.48
CA GLN A 346 16.55 1.76 -11.33
C GLN A 346 17.84 1.33 -12.02
N GLN A 347 18.28 0.09 -11.82
CA GLN A 347 19.49 -0.45 -12.45
C GLN A 347 19.36 -0.50 -13.98
N LYS A 348 18.20 -0.96 -14.47
CA LYS A 348 17.92 -1.04 -15.91
C LYS A 348 17.87 0.34 -16.54
N LEU A 349 17.18 1.29 -15.91
CA LEU A 349 17.12 2.67 -16.41
C LEU A 349 18.52 3.32 -16.46
N ALA A 350 19.32 3.13 -15.41
CA ALA A 350 20.69 3.62 -15.37
C ALA A 350 21.57 3.03 -16.50
N GLN A 351 21.35 1.75 -16.83
CA GLN A 351 22.03 1.10 -17.95
C GLN A 351 21.60 1.69 -19.29
N LEU A 352 20.30 1.83 -19.54
CA LEU A 352 19.74 2.32 -20.80
C LEU A 352 20.10 3.79 -21.07
N LYS A 353 20.08 4.63 -20.05
CA LYS A 353 20.47 6.06 -20.13
C LYS A 353 21.90 6.30 -20.62
N LYS A 354 22.79 5.31 -20.56
CA LYS A 354 24.15 5.44 -21.10
C LYS A 354 24.18 5.51 -22.62
N ASN A 355 23.19 4.94 -23.30
CA ASN A 355 23.18 4.73 -24.73
C ASN A 355 22.02 5.42 -25.47
N MET A 356 21.04 5.97 -24.72
CA MET A 356 19.86 6.59 -25.32
C MET A 356 19.28 7.72 -24.44
N PRO A 357 18.50 8.66 -25.03
CA PRO A 357 17.79 9.70 -24.29
C PRO A 357 16.82 9.10 -23.27
N LEU A 358 16.54 9.87 -22.19
CA LEU A 358 15.69 9.43 -21.07
C LEU A 358 14.32 8.89 -21.53
N GLU A 359 13.63 9.57 -22.43
CA GLU A 359 12.31 9.15 -22.90
C GLU A 359 12.37 7.77 -23.58
N ALA A 360 13.35 7.57 -24.47
CA ALA A 360 13.57 6.27 -25.12
C ALA A 360 13.94 5.18 -24.10
N ALA A 361 14.77 5.53 -23.11
CA ALA A 361 15.16 4.61 -22.04
C ALA A 361 13.95 4.17 -21.18
N LEU A 362 13.02 5.08 -20.86
CA LEU A 362 11.79 4.75 -20.12
C LEU A 362 10.87 3.83 -20.94
N HIS A 363 10.73 4.06 -22.25
CA HIS A 363 9.96 3.18 -23.12
C HIS A 363 10.58 1.80 -23.22
N GLN A 364 11.91 1.72 -23.45
CA GLN A 364 12.62 0.43 -23.52
C GLN A 364 12.55 -0.33 -22.19
N LEU A 365 12.72 0.37 -21.05
CA LEU A 365 12.52 -0.19 -19.72
C LEU A 365 11.14 -0.85 -19.59
N LEU A 366 10.08 -0.15 -20.02
CA LEU A 366 8.73 -0.65 -19.95
C LEU A 366 8.50 -1.89 -20.81
N GLU A 367 9.01 -1.90 -22.04
CA GLU A 367 8.89 -3.07 -22.93
C GLU A 367 9.58 -4.31 -22.34
N GLU A 368 10.78 -4.16 -21.80
CA GLU A 368 11.47 -5.26 -21.14
C GLU A 368 10.74 -5.73 -19.87
N PHE A 369 10.23 -4.77 -19.05
CA PHE A 369 9.41 -5.09 -17.89
C PHE A 369 8.16 -5.89 -18.27
N ILE A 370 7.45 -5.48 -19.32
CA ILE A 370 6.26 -6.20 -19.85
C ILE A 370 6.61 -7.62 -20.24
N SER A 371 7.72 -7.80 -20.97
CA SER A 371 8.18 -9.12 -21.42
C SER A 371 8.46 -10.06 -20.24
N HIS A 372 9.24 -9.60 -19.26
CA HIS A 372 9.55 -10.39 -18.07
C HIS A 372 8.32 -10.65 -17.18
N SER A 373 7.47 -9.63 -17.01
CA SER A 373 6.21 -9.78 -16.28
C SER A 373 5.27 -10.80 -16.94
N ALA A 374 5.25 -10.84 -18.27
CA ALA A 374 4.42 -11.81 -19.01
C ALA A 374 4.87 -13.25 -18.79
N ALA A 375 6.16 -13.49 -18.69
CA ALA A 375 6.74 -14.80 -18.41
C ALA A 375 6.46 -15.29 -16.97
N ASN A 376 5.99 -14.40 -16.08
CA ASN A 376 5.72 -14.67 -14.66
C ASN A 376 6.93 -15.23 -13.88
N THR A 377 8.15 -14.94 -14.34
CA THR A 377 9.39 -15.27 -13.63
C THR A 377 9.60 -14.27 -12.50
N PRO A 378 9.95 -14.69 -11.26
CA PRO A 378 10.20 -13.78 -10.15
C PRO A 378 11.22 -12.69 -10.50
N VAL A 379 10.96 -11.46 -10.07
CA VAL A 379 11.80 -10.28 -10.44
C VAL A 379 13.26 -10.42 -10.03
N ALA A 380 13.54 -11.16 -8.98
CA ALA A 380 14.92 -11.41 -8.56
C ALA A 380 15.74 -12.18 -9.61
N GLU A 381 15.09 -12.88 -10.52
CA GLU A 381 15.72 -13.69 -11.59
C GLU A 381 15.83 -12.93 -12.93
N TRP A 382 15.25 -11.73 -13.04
CA TRP A 382 15.30 -10.98 -14.27
C TRP A 382 16.73 -10.53 -14.62
N PRO A 383 17.15 -10.63 -15.88
CA PRO A 383 18.44 -10.08 -16.33
C PRO A 383 18.43 -8.54 -16.28
N LEU A 384 19.62 -7.94 -16.23
CA LEU A 384 19.82 -6.50 -16.36
C LEU A 384 20.12 -6.11 -17.80
#